data_6cce0df2ee841d4920676eebb9b6bdff
#
_entry.id   6cce0df2ee841d4920676eebb9b6bdff
#
_cell.length_a   1.000
_cell.length_b   1.000
_cell.length_c   1.000
_cell.angle_alpha   90.00
_cell.angle_beta   90.00
_cell.angle_gamma   90.00
#
_symmetry.space_group_name_H-M   'P 1'
#
loop_
_entity.id
_entity.type
_entity.pdbx_description
1 polymer ?
#
loop_
_entity_poly.entity_id
_entity_poly.type
_entity_poly.pdbx_seq_one_letter_code
_entity_poly.pdbx_strand_id
1 'polypeptide(L)'
;MPDYIPDAQVVFDPASNSGIQMDTAPYHVNLYRKTGYMLGASTEVPELTYGTAGSMRKYIPNTMTLMQHILGNGVTEVEHFVNWLAYIYQNKRKTMTAWIFTGVPGTGKGLFVHKILKPLFGEQQVPMRSLENIEEQFNLYMRTALFLVVDEFRMGDSGNTGRMADKLKHQVTEPTLTIRAMRTNQIELPSFCNFIFLTNRADAVKIEEGDRRYNVAPRQESKLETEHPDFIAKLADVQAEL
;
A
#
# COMPACT_ATOMS: atom_id res chain seq x y z
N MET A 1 -33.42 -3.93 -19.37
CA MET A 1 -32.89 -4.43 -18.08
C MET A 1 -31.68 -5.28 -18.43
N PRO A 2 -30.56 -5.20 -17.72
CA PRO A 2 -29.51 -6.17 -17.95
C PRO A 2 -30.05 -7.56 -17.59
N ASP A 3 -29.83 -8.53 -18.49
CA ASP A 3 -30.22 -9.89 -18.26
C ASP A 3 -29.52 -10.42 -17.00
N TYR A 4 -30.28 -11.10 -16.13
CA TYR A 4 -29.74 -11.75 -14.95
C TYR A 4 -28.86 -12.93 -15.38
N ILE A 5 -27.57 -12.90 -15.00
CA ILE A 5 -26.63 -13.99 -15.25
C ILE A 5 -26.38 -14.71 -13.93
N PRO A 6 -27.01 -15.85 -13.69
CA PRO A 6 -27.00 -16.51 -12.38
C PRO A 6 -25.63 -17.01 -11.93
N ASP A 7 -24.71 -17.28 -12.86
CA ASP A 7 -23.41 -17.87 -12.57
C ASP A 7 -22.24 -16.88 -12.66
N ALA A 8 -22.52 -15.56 -12.69
CA ALA A 8 -21.48 -14.55 -12.72
C ALA A 8 -20.70 -14.50 -11.39
N GLN A 9 -19.39 -14.66 -11.48
CA GLN A 9 -18.50 -14.56 -10.33
C GLN A 9 -18.02 -13.13 -10.14
N VAL A 10 -17.90 -12.71 -8.87
CA VAL A 10 -17.31 -11.41 -8.52
C VAL A 10 -15.88 -11.64 -8.14
N VAL A 11 -14.95 -11.15 -8.97
CA VAL A 11 -13.50 -11.32 -8.81
C VAL A 11 -12.82 -9.99 -8.55
N PHE A 12 -11.62 -10.04 -8.00
CA PHE A 12 -10.70 -8.91 -7.99
C PHE A 12 -9.43 -9.37 -8.70
N ASP A 13 -9.28 -8.96 -9.95
CA ASP A 13 -8.12 -9.29 -10.78
C ASP A 13 -7.51 -8.00 -11.36
N PRO A 14 -6.44 -7.49 -10.71
CA PRO A 14 -5.78 -6.28 -11.17
C PRO A 14 -4.98 -6.46 -12.47
N ALA A 15 -4.71 -7.68 -12.88
CA ALA A 15 -4.01 -7.98 -14.13
C ALA A 15 -4.94 -7.92 -15.35
N SER A 16 -6.25 -8.12 -15.13
CA SER A 16 -7.24 -8.03 -16.20
C SER A 16 -7.58 -6.60 -16.56
N ASN A 17 -7.65 -6.33 -17.85
CA ASN A 17 -8.15 -5.05 -18.39
C ASN A 17 -9.68 -5.01 -18.50
N SER A 18 -10.35 -6.16 -18.41
CA SER A 18 -11.80 -6.27 -18.52
C SER A 18 -12.48 -6.01 -17.18
N GLY A 19 -13.38 -5.04 -17.12
CA GLY A 19 -14.23 -4.81 -15.95
C GLY A 19 -15.35 -5.83 -15.82
N ILE A 20 -15.90 -6.28 -16.96
CA ILE A 20 -16.98 -7.25 -17.06
C ILE A 20 -16.67 -8.18 -18.23
N GLN A 21 -16.74 -9.49 -17.97
CA GLN A 21 -16.64 -10.51 -19.02
C GLN A 21 -17.96 -11.26 -19.08
N MET A 22 -18.71 -11.04 -20.16
CA MET A 22 -20.05 -11.56 -20.39
C MET A 22 -20.19 -12.33 -21.69
N ASP A 23 -19.13 -12.35 -22.52
CA ASP A 23 -19.17 -12.93 -23.87
C ASP A 23 -18.95 -14.44 -23.87
N THR A 24 -18.15 -14.92 -22.90
CA THR A 24 -17.81 -16.33 -22.77
C THR A 24 -17.77 -16.73 -21.29
N ALA A 25 -18.19 -17.95 -20.99
CA ALA A 25 -18.05 -18.51 -19.65
C ALA A 25 -16.56 -18.78 -19.31
N PRO A 26 -16.11 -18.62 -18.05
CA PRO A 26 -16.93 -18.18 -16.92
C PRO A 26 -17.20 -16.67 -16.94
N TYR A 27 -18.44 -16.28 -16.70
CA TYR A 27 -18.81 -14.87 -16.57
C TYR A 27 -18.26 -14.30 -15.28
N HIS A 28 -17.70 -13.08 -15.33
CA HIS A 28 -17.22 -12.43 -14.12
C HIS A 28 -17.36 -10.90 -14.15
N VAL A 29 -17.50 -10.32 -12.96
CA VAL A 29 -17.45 -8.90 -12.71
C VAL A 29 -16.18 -8.62 -11.93
N ASN A 30 -15.27 -7.85 -12.52
CA ASN A 30 -14.02 -7.47 -11.89
C ASN A 30 -14.22 -6.23 -11.01
N LEU A 31 -13.87 -6.35 -9.74
CA LEU A 31 -13.94 -5.24 -8.77
C LEU A 31 -12.73 -4.29 -8.87
N TYR A 32 -11.66 -4.69 -9.57
CA TYR A 32 -10.52 -3.81 -9.78
C TYR A 32 -10.93 -2.57 -10.59
N ARG A 33 -10.47 -1.41 -10.13
CA ARG A 33 -10.70 -0.13 -10.80
C ARG A 33 -9.37 0.57 -11.03
N LYS A 34 -9.08 0.88 -12.29
CA LYS A 34 -7.94 1.73 -12.65
C LYS A 34 -8.22 3.15 -12.15
N THR A 35 -7.18 3.79 -11.63
CA THR A 35 -7.22 5.21 -11.28
C THR A 35 -7.11 6.08 -12.54
N GLY A 36 -7.40 7.38 -12.42
CA GLY A 36 -7.19 8.34 -13.49
C GLY A 36 -5.74 8.33 -13.98
N TYR A 37 -4.77 8.22 -13.08
CA TYR A 37 -3.35 8.13 -13.40
C TYR A 37 -3.00 6.88 -14.20
N MET A 38 -3.63 5.75 -13.92
CA MET A 38 -3.43 4.51 -14.67
C MET A 38 -4.08 4.53 -16.06
N LEU A 39 -5.11 5.35 -16.26
CA LEU A 39 -5.81 5.51 -17.53
C LEU A 39 -5.17 6.59 -18.40
N GLY A 40 -4.63 7.64 -17.78
CA GLY A 40 -4.02 8.79 -18.44
C GLY A 40 -2.51 8.66 -18.61
N ALA A 41 -1.94 7.45 -18.53
CA ALA A 41 -0.52 7.24 -18.72
C ALA A 41 -0.09 7.86 -20.08
N SER A 42 0.62 9.00 -20.02
CA SER A 42 1.18 9.67 -21.18
C SER A 42 2.15 8.74 -21.89
N THR A 43 2.09 8.68 -23.21
CA THR A 43 3.11 8.02 -24.03
C THR A 43 4.41 8.81 -24.08
N GLU A 44 4.39 10.08 -23.67
CA GLU A 44 5.57 10.91 -23.51
C GLU A 44 6.11 10.76 -22.08
N VAL A 45 6.80 9.67 -21.86
CA VAL A 45 7.62 9.52 -20.65
C VAL A 45 8.89 10.33 -20.88
N PRO A 46 9.19 11.37 -20.06
CA PRO A 46 10.49 12.02 -20.12
C PRO A 46 11.56 10.92 -20.02
N GLU A 47 12.65 11.07 -20.78
CA GLU A 47 13.77 10.14 -20.76
C GLU A 47 14.39 10.15 -19.35
N LEU A 48 13.73 9.43 -18.43
CA LEU A 48 14.23 9.20 -17.09
C LEU A 48 15.37 8.22 -17.22
N THR A 49 16.56 8.69 -17.04
CA THR A 49 17.73 7.82 -16.85
C THR A 49 17.38 6.88 -15.71
N TYR A 50 17.18 5.61 -16.01
CA TYR A 50 16.74 4.59 -15.07
C TYR A 50 17.48 4.71 -13.74
N GLY A 51 16.75 4.80 -12.66
CA GLY A 51 17.17 4.25 -11.38
C GLY A 51 17.72 5.20 -10.34
N THR A 52 17.69 6.51 -10.48
CA THR A 52 18.12 7.36 -9.37
C THR A 52 16.98 8.23 -8.82
N ALA A 53 16.79 8.20 -7.50
CA ALA A 53 15.92 9.15 -6.80
C ALA A 53 16.23 10.60 -7.18
N GLY A 54 17.44 10.90 -7.61
CA GLY A 54 17.88 12.20 -8.11
C GLY A 54 17.20 12.62 -9.41
N SER A 55 16.96 11.70 -10.34
CA SER A 55 16.24 12.04 -11.59
C SER A 55 14.75 12.28 -11.34
N MET A 56 14.12 11.53 -10.45
CA MET A 56 12.72 11.73 -10.07
C MET A 56 12.50 13.07 -9.36
N ARG A 57 13.45 13.50 -8.52
CA ARG A 57 13.36 14.79 -7.81
C ARG A 57 13.23 15.99 -8.77
N LYS A 58 13.73 15.88 -10.00
CA LYS A 58 13.58 16.93 -11.02
C LYS A 58 12.11 17.11 -11.45
N TYR A 59 11.32 16.04 -11.49
CA TYR A 59 9.95 16.03 -12.01
C TYR A 59 8.90 16.08 -10.89
N ILE A 60 9.18 15.46 -9.75
CA ILE A 60 8.27 15.36 -8.60
C ILE A 60 8.97 15.78 -7.29
N PRO A 61 9.48 17.03 -7.19
CA PRO A 61 10.33 17.45 -6.08
C PRO A 61 9.65 17.40 -4.72
N ASN A 62 8.38 17.80 -4.62
CA ASN A 62 7.65 17.81 -3.36
C ASN A 62 7.26 16.39 -2.92
N THR A 63 6.84 15.55 -3.86
CA THR A 63 6.57 14.13 -3.63
C THR A 63 7.82 13.41 -3.12
N MET A 64 8.98 13.65 -3.76
CA MET A 64 10.25 13.07 -3.34
C MET A 64 10.72 13.59 -1.99
N THR A 65 10.46 14.85 -1.67
CA THR A 65 10.78 15.43 -0.36
C THR A 65 9.99 14.73 0.74
N LEU A 66 8.67 14.54 0.54
CA LEU A 66 7.85 13.81 1.51
C LEU A 66 8.29 12.37 1.66
N MET A 67 8.54 11.65 0.56
CA MET A 67 8.97 10.26 0.60
C MET A 67 10.33 10.10 1.29
N GLN A 68 11.28 10.97 0.99
CA GLN A 68 12.59 10.95 1.65
C GLN A 68 12.46 11.22 3.15
N HIS A 69 11.66 12.20 3.53
CA HIS A 69 11.46 12.54 4.94
C HIS A 69 10.83 11.38 5.73
N ILE A 70 9.75 10.77 5.25
CA ILE A 70 9.10 9.64 5.96
C ILE A 70 9.97 8.39 6.04
N LEU A 71 10.97 8.26 5.17
CA LEU A 71 11.94 7.17 5.14
C LEU A 71 13.24 7.52 5.90
N GLY A 72 13.17 8.45 6.84
CA GLY A 72 14.30 8.83 7.71
C GLY A 72 15.47 9.44 6.96
N ASN A 73 15.21 10.14 5.85
CA ASN A 73 16.18 10.78 4.98
C ASN A 73 17.20 9.83 4.30
N GLY A 74 16.94 8.51 4.32
CA GLY A 74 17.78 7.51 3.66
C GLY A 74 17.65 7.56 2.14
N VAL A 75 18.77 7.66 1.42
CA VAL A 75 18.77 7.69 -0.06
C VAL A 75 18.49 6.30 -0.63
N THR A 76 19.16 5.29 -0.10
CA THR A 76 19.01 3.88 -0.52
C THR A 76 17.60 3.37 -0.25
N GLU A 77 17.03 3.75 0.90
CA GLU A 77 15.69 3.37 1.30
C GLU A 77 14.64 3.99 0.37
N VAL A 78 14.82 5.25 -0.03
CA VAL A 78 13.95 5.92 -0.99
C VAL A 78 13.98 5.22 -2.35
N GLU A 79 15.16 4.91 -2.88
CA GLU A 79 15.29 4.19 -4.15
C GLU A 79 14.64 2.80 -4.09
N HIS A 80 14.89 2.07 -3.03
CA HIS A 80 14.29 0.75 -2.84
C HIS A 80 12.77 0.83 -2.71
N PHE A 81 12.24 1.79 -1.95
CA PHE A 81 10.81 1.99 -1.78
C PHE A 81 10.13 2.41 -3.08
N VAL A 82 10.73 3.33 -3.83
CA VAL A 82 10.19 3.76 -5.14
C VAL A 82 10.16 2.59 -6.12
N ASN A 83 11.22 1.79 -6.19
CA ASN A 83 11.27 0.59 -7.03
C ASN A 83 10.21 -0.43 -6.62
N TRP A 84 9.98 -0.61 -5.31
CA TRP A 84 8.93 -1.48 -4.80
C TRP A 84 7.53 -0.99 -5.19
N LEU A 85 7.25 0.32 -5.07
CA LEU A 85 5.99 0.92 -5.51
C LEU A 85 5.81 0.80 -7.03
N ALA A 86 6.87 1.07 -7.81
CA ALA A 86 6.85 0.98 -9.27
C ALA A 86 6.55 -0.46 -9.73
N TYR A 87 7.16 -1.46 -9.08
CA TYR A 87 6.88 -2.86 -9.37
C TYR A 87 5.39 -3.19 -9.13
N ILE A 88 4.82 -2.76 -8.00
CA ILE A 88 3.40 -3.00 -7.69
C ILE A 88 2.51 -2.24 -8.67
N TYR A 89 2.87 -1.00 -9.02
CA TYR A 89 2.10 -0.18 -9.97
C TYR A 89 2.05 -0.81 -11.35
N GLN A 90 3.17 -1.34 -11.84
CA GLN A 90 3.28 -1.97 -13.15
C GLN A 90 2.63 -3.35 -13.19
N ASN A 91 2.93 -4.18 -12.19
CA ASN A 91 2.56 -5.61 -12.21
C ASN A 91 1.28 -5.91 -11.42
N LYS A 92 0.88 -5.02 -10.51
CA LYS A 92 -0.28 -5.19 -9.61
C LYS A 92 -0.26 -6.52 -8.86
N ARG A 93 0.93 -6.92 -8.45
CA ARG A 93 1.19 -8.19 -7.76
C ARG A 93 1.66 -7.97 -6.35
N LYS A 94 1.46 -8.97 -5.54
CA LYS A 94 2.01 -9.04 -4.20
C LYS A 94 3.52 -9.28 -4.27
N THR A 95 4.29 -8.50 -3.49
CA THR A 95 5.76 -8.59 -3.43
C THR A 95 6.25 -9.57 -2.37
N MET A 96 5.36 -10.05 -1.50
CA MET A 96 5.68 -10.89 -0.33
C MET A 96 6.62 -10.20 0.66
N THR A 97 6.72 -8.88 0.56
CA THR A 97 7.45 -8.02 1.50
C THR A 97 6.55 -6.88 1.96
N ALA A 98 6.89 -6.31 3.11
CA ALA A 98 6.19 -5.18 3.71
C ALA A 98 7.17 -4.06 4.04
N TRP A 99 6.68 -2.83 4.13
CA TRP A 99 7.44 -1.69 4.61
C TRP A 99 6.97 -1.25 5.99
N ILE A 100 7.91 -0.81 6.81
CA ILE A 100 7.65 -0.28 8.14
C ILE A 100 8.24 1.13 8.19
N PHE A 101 7.38 2.13 8.39
CA PHE A 101 7.78 3.53 8.57
C PHE A 101 7.71 3.87 10.04
N THR A 102 8.86 4.22 10.61
CA THR A 102 8.98 4.62 12.01
C THR A 102 9.33 6.10 12.10
N GLY A 103 8.78 6.81 13.07
CA GLY A 103 9.11 8.21 13.27
C GLY A 103 8.21 8.89 14.29
N VAL A 104 8.64 10.04 14.77
CA VAL A 104 7.83 10.85 15.72
C VAL A 104 6.48 11.25 15.09
N PRO A 105 5.46 11.61 15.88
CA PRO A 105 4.24 12.18 15.36
C PRO A 105 4.52 13.43 14.51
N GLY A 106 3.80 13.59 13.39
CA GLY A 106 3.95 14.77 12.52
C GLY A 106 5.02 14.65 11.43
N THR A 107 5.56 13.43 11.19
CA THR A 107 6.54 13.20 10.10
C THR A 107 5.91 13.07 8.70
N GLY A 108 4.58 13.15 8.57
CA GLY A 108 3.92 13.08 7.25
C GLY A 108 3.56 11.67 6.77
N LYS A 109 3.71 10.61 7.59
CA LYS A 109 3.35 9.23 7.21
C LYS A 109 1.92 9.09 6.70
N GLY A 110 0.94 9.61 7.45
CA GLY A 110 -0.46 9.61 7.03
C GLY A 110 -0.69 10.48 5.78
N LEU A 111 0.04 11.58 5.66
CA LEU A 111 -0.03 12.47 4.50
C LEU A 111 0.39 11.74 3.22
N PHE A 112 1.48 10.97 3.27
CA PHE A 112 1.91 10.12 2.16
C PHE A 112 0.79 9.16 1.70
N VAL A 113 0.12 8.50 2.65
CA VAL A 113 -0.97 7.58 2.32
C VAL A 113 -2.11 8.30 1.60
N HIS A 114 -2.55 9.46 2.14
CA HIS A 114 -3.71 10.16 1.61
C HIS A 114 -3.40 10.98 0.34
N LYS A 115 -2.19 11.50 0.19
CA LYS A 115 -1.86 12.41 -0.92
C LYS A 115 -1.11 11.75 -2.06
N ILE A 116 -0.50 10.58 -1.84
CA ILE A 116 0.27 9.86 -2.85
C ILE A 116 -0.28 8.46 -3.08
N LEU A 117 -0.31 7.61 -2.05
CA LEU A 117 -0.61 6.19 -2.23
C LEU A 117 -2.05 5.95 -2.70
N LYS A 118 -3.03 6.56 -2.03
CA LYS A 118 -4.44 6.43 -2.38
C LYS A 118 -4.79 7.03 -3.76
N PRO A 119 -4.33 8.21 -4.15
CA PRO A 119 -4.54 8.72 -5.50
C PRO A 119 -3.96 7.81 -6.57
N LEU A 120 -2.73 7.31 -6.40
CA LEU A 120 -2.07 6.46 -7.38
C LEU A 120 -2.75 5.09 -7.55
N PHE A 121 -3.17 4.46 -6.45
CA PHE A 121 -3.66 3.08 -6.46
C PHE A 121 -5.19 2.95 -6.29
N GLY A 122 -5.88 4.02 -5.93
CA GLY A 122 -7.32 4.07 -5.70
C GLY A 122 -7.71 3.96 -4.23
N GLU A 123 -8.61 4.84 -3.80
CA GLU A 123 -9.05 4.96 -2.40
C GLU A 123 -9.53 3.62 -1.80
N GLN A 124 -10.34 2.86 -2.57
CA GLN A 124 -10.90 1.58 -2.13
C GLN A 124 -9.87 0.44 -2.13
N GLN A 125 -8.79 0.60 -2.89
CA GLN A 125 -7.73 -0.40 -3.04
C GLN A 125 -6.59 -0.19 -2.04
N VAL A 126 -6.66 0.90 -1.24
CA VAL A 126 -5.68 1.25 -0.21
C VAL A 126 -6.40 1.49 1.13
N PRO A 127 -7.04 0.46 1.71
CA PRO A 127 -7.60 0.58 3.05
C PRO A 127 -6.51 0.88 4.08
N MET A 128 -6.84 1.78 5.00
CA MET A 128 -6.02 2.11 6.18
C MET A 128 -6.78 1.66 7.42
N ARG A 129 -6.15 0.91 8.30
CA ARG A 129 -6.76 0.31 9.49
C ARG A 129 -5.81 0.38 10.67
N SER A 130 -6.36 0.50 11.88
CA SER A 130 -5.61 0.25 13.11
C SER A 130 -5.37 -1.25 13.31
N LEU A 131 -4.41 -1.58 14.16
CA LEU A 131 -4.09 -2.98 14.48
C LEU A 131 -5.33 -3.73 15.02
N GLU A 132 -6.13 -3.07 15.86
CA GLU A 132 -7.35 -3.63 16.44
C GLU A 132 -8.34 -4.08 15.36
N ASN A 133 -8.51 -3.28 14.31
CA ASN A 133 -9.38 -3.62 13.18
C ASN A 133 -8.88 -4.80 12.34
N ILE A 134 -7.61 -5.15 12.44
CA ILE A 134 -7.04 -6.35 11.78
C ILE A 134 -7.28 -7.60 12.63
N GLU A 135 -7.38 -7.45 13.94
CA GLU A 135 -7.74 -8.53 14.88
C GLU A 135 -9.19 -8.97 14.72
N GLU A 136 -10.05 -8.12 14.19
CA GLU A 136 -11.44 -8.46 13.92
C GLU A 136 -11.57 -9.68 13.02
N GLN A 137 -12.64 -10.46 13.26
CA GLN A 137 -12.91 -11.69 12.51
C GLN A 137 -13.24 -11.42 11.02
N PHE A 138 -13.69 -10.21 10.69
CA PHE A 138 -14.18 -9.86 9.35
C PHE A 138 -13.15 -9.02 8.61
N ASN A 139 -12.68 -9.53 7.49
CA ASN A 139 -11.60 -8.93 6.68
C ASN A 139 -12.00 -8.68 5.23
N LEU A 140 -13.28 -8.45 4.97
CA LEU A 140 -13.81 -8.24 3.61
C LEU A 140 -13.11 -7.09 2.86
N TYR A 141 -12.63 -6.08 3.57
CA TYR A 141 -11.88 -4.95 3.00
C TYR A 141 -10.58 -5.37 2.29
N MET A 142 -10.02 -6.54 2.64
CA MET A 142 -8.82 -7.07 1.99
C MET A 142 -9.10 -7.69 0.62
N ARG A 143 -10.37 -7.99 0.32
CA ARG A 143 -10.76 -8.60 -0.96
C ARG A 143 -10.35 -7.78 -2.16
N THR A 144 -10.39 -6.45 -2.05
CA THR A 144 -10.09 -5.50 -3.13
C THR A 144 -8.84 -4.67 -2.85
N ALA A 145 -8.01 -5.08 -1.89
CA ALA A 145 -6.84 -4.31 -1.48
C ALA A 145 -5.62 -4.63 -2.34
N LEU A 146 -4.98 -3.61 -2.87
CA LEU A 146 -3.59 -3.64 -3.37
C LEU A 146 -2.60 -3.31 -2.26
N PHE A 147 -3.02 -2.49 -1.31
CA PHE A 147 -2.28 -2.18 -0.09
C PHE A 147 -3.19 -2.27 1.12
N LEU A 148 -2.66 -2.76 2.22
CA LEU A 148 -3.19 -2.55 3.55
C LEU A 148 -2.20 -1.68 4.32
N VAL A 149 -2.62 -0.49 4.67
CA VAL A 149 -1.86 0.38 5.57
C VAL A 149 -2.33 0.15 6.99
N VAL A 150 -1.41 -0.29 7.84
CA VAL A 150 -1.67 -0.52 9.27
C VAL A 150 -1.13 0.65 10.04
N ASP A 151 -2.02 1.49 10.54
CA ASP A 151 -1.65 2.66 11.34
C ASP A 151 -1.57 2.32 12.83
N GLU A 152 -0.78 3.10 13.55
CA GLU A 152 -0.52 2.92 15.00
C GLU A 152 -0.04 1.51 15.35
N PHE A 153 0.79 0.93 14.48
CA PHE A 153 1.24 -0.43 14.62
C PHE A 153 2.06 -0.64 15.90
N ARG A 154 1.68 -1.67 16.67
CA ARG A 154 2.35 -2.09 17.92
C ARG A 154 2.39 -3.61 17.98
N MET A 155 3.54 -4.18 18.18
CA MET A 155 3.67 -5.63 18.42
C MET A 155 4.13 -5.98 19.84
N GLY A 156 4.22 -5.03 20.77
CA GLY A 156 4.96 -5.18 22.03
C GLY A 156 4.18 -5.52 23.30
N ASP A 157 2.92 -5.19 23.43
CA ASP A 157 2.31 -5.00 24.76
C ASP A 157 1.18 -5.96 25.17
N SER A 158 0.80 -6.95 24.38
CA SER A 158 -0.27 -7.88 24.77
C SER A 158 0.17 -9.34 24.72
N GLY A 159 -0.36 -10.18 25.60
CA GLY A 159 -0.12 -11.63 25.59
C GLY A 159 -0.56 -12.34 24.30
N ASN A 160 -1.18 -11.63 23.37
CA ASN A 160 -1.54 -12.06 22.02
C ASN A 160 -0.49 -11.68 20.96
N THR A 161 0.60 -10.97 21.33
CA THR A 161 1.58 -10.40 20.39
C THR A 161 2.25 -11.42 19.48
N GLY A 162 2.57 -12.59 19.98
CA GLY A 162 3.15 -13.64 19.14
C GLY A 162 2.21 -14.09 18.04
N ARG A 163 0.95 -14.35 18.37
CA ARG A 163 -0.06 -14.80 17.40
C ARG A 163 -0.35 -13.74 16.33
N MET A 164 -0.35 -12.46 16.71
CA MET A 164 -0.58 -11.38 15.75
C MET A 164 0.62 -11.21 14.82
N ALA A 165 1.84 -11.26 15.36
CA ALA A 165 3.05 -11.23 14.57
C ALA A 165 3.07 -12.36 13.53
N ASP A 166 2.73 -13.57 13.95
CA ASP A 166 2.65 -14.74 13.07
C ASP A 166 1.53 -14.59 12.02
N LYS A 167 0.37 -14.08 12.41
CA LYS A 167 -0.73 -13.78 11.48
C LYS A 167 -0.31 -12.77 10.43
N LEU A 168 0.37 -11.70 10.80
CA LEU A 168 0.86 -10.69 9.86
C LEU A 168 1.99 -11.25 8.98
N LYS A 169 2.95 -11.98 9.56
CA LYS A 169 3.99 -12.69 8.78
C LYS A 169 3.35 -13.57 7.71
N HIS A 170 2.35 -14.35 8.09
CA HIS A 170 1.59 -15.20 7.17
C HIS A 170 0.88 -14.35 6.09
N GLN A 171 0.14 -13.34 6.49
CA GLN A 171 -0.58 -12.48 5.54
C GLN A 171 0.35 -11.73 4.57
N VAL A 172 1.57 -11.37 4.96
CA VAL A 172 2.55 -10.73 4.07
C VAL A 172 3.01 -11.69 2.98
N THR A 173 3.20 -12.98 3.29
CA THR A 173 3.83 -13.94 2.36
C THR A 173 2.85 -14.85 1.61
N GLU A 174 1.64 -15.08 2.14
CA GLU A 174 0.71 -16.01 1.49
C GLU A 174 0.12 -15.45 0.20
N PRO A 175 0.09 -16.26 -0.88
CA PRO A 175 -0.47 -15.85 -2.16
C PRO A 175 -2.00 -15.82 -2.15
N THR A 176 -2.62 -16.43 -1.15
CA THR A 176 -4.07 -16.49 -0.99
C THR A 176 -4.52 -15.78 0.30
N LEU A 177 -5.77 -15.45 0.35
CA LEU A 177 -6.41 -14.77 1.47
C LEU A 177 -7.73 -15.45 1.78
N THR A 178 -7.90 -15.91 3.02
CA THR A 178 -9.19 -16.37 3.53
C THR A 178 -10.03 -15.17 3.92
N ILE A 179 -11.10 -14.92 3.18
CA ILE A 179 -12.07 -13.88 3.49
C ILE A 179 -13.20 -14.45 4.34
N ARG A 180 -13.51 -13.72 5.40
CA ARG A 180 -14.66 -13.97 6.24
C ARG A 180 -15.53 -12.71 6.28
N ALA A 181 -16.75 -12.79 5.77
CA ALA A 181 -17.75 -11.75 5.89
C ALA A 181 -18.87 -12.20 6.83
N MET A 182 -19.64 -11.24 7.33
CA MET A 182 -20.73 -11.52 8.25
C MET A 182 -21.78 -12.42 7.57
N ARG A 183 -22.19 -13.49 8.22
CA ARG A 183 -23.21 -14.45 7.75
C ARG A 183 -22.89 -15.17 6.43
N THR A 184 -21.61 -15.28 6.07
CA THR A 184 -21.19 -16.02 4.88
C THR A 184 -20.18 -17.09 5.26
N ASN A 185 -20.05 -18.11 4.40
CA ASN A 185 -18.96 -19.07 4.51
C ASN A 185 -17.61 -18.40 4.24
N GLN A 186 -16.56 -18.98 4.79
CA GLN A 186 -15.19 -18.58 4.46
C GLN A 186 -14.90 -18.92 3.01
N ILE A 187 -14.30 -17.98 2.29
CA ILE A 187 -13.85 -18.20 0.91
C ILE A 187 -12.34 -17.89 0.83
N GLU A 188 -11.63 -18.68 0.06
CA GLU A 188 -10.23 -18.46 -0.25
C GLU A 188 -10.11 -17.79 -1.62
N LEU A 189 -9.37 -16.68 -1.67
CA LEU A 189 -9.20 -15.86 -2.88
C LEU A 189 -7.71 -15.56 -3.09
N PRO A 190 -7.27 -15.29 -4.33
CA PRO A 190 -5.94 -14.73 -4.59
C PRO A 190 -5.73 -13.41 -3.82
N SER A 191 -4.56 -13.24 -3.23
CA SER A 191 -4.17 -12.04 -2.50
C SER A 191 -3.25 -11.17 -3.34
N PHE A 192 -3.64 -9.92 -3.58
CA PHE A 192 -2.83 -8.90 -4.25
C PHE A 192 -2.32 -7.85 -3.26
N CYS A 193 -2.66 -8.01 -1.98
CA CYS A 193 -2.43 -7.04 -0.93
C CYS A 193 -0.96 -6.98 -0.50
N ASN A 194 -0.36 -5.80 -0.60
CA ASN A 194 0.93 -5.45 -0.03
C ASN A 194 0.73 -4.68 1.28
N PHE A 195 1.72 -4.68 2.18
CA PHE A 195 1.56 -4.12 3.51
C PHE A 195 2.52 -2.96 3.76
N ILE A 196 1.99 -1.89 4.36
CA ILE A 196 2.76 -0.78 4.92
C ILE A 196 2.33 -0.58 6.37
N PHE A 197 3.29 -0.62 7.29
CA PHE A 197 3.07 -0.42 8.71
C PHE A 197 3.58 0.96 9.12
N LEU A 198 2.73 1.74 9.76
CA LEU A 198 3.05 3.06 10.27
C LEU A 198 3.11 3.01 11.80
N THR A 199 4.17 3.53 12.37
CA THR A 199 4.31 3.58 13.82
C THR A 199 5.07 4.81 14.30
N ASN A 200 4.69 5.30 15.47
CA ASN A 200 5.42 6.37 16.16
C ASN A 200 6.40 5.81 17.20
N ARG A 201 6.42 4.50 17.42
CA ARG A 201 7.24 3.84 18.43
C ARG A 201 8.51 3.25 17.81
N ALA A 202 9.62 3.37 18.52
CA ALA A 202 10.89 2.77 18.11
C ALA A 202 10.91 1.24 18.31
N ASP A 203 10.13 0.74 19.27
CA ASP A 203 10.05 -0.66 19.70
C ASP A 203 8.83 -1.41 19.13
N ALA A 204 8.15 -0.83 18.15
CA ALA A 204 6.88 -1.35 17.65
C ALA A 204 6.99 -2.74 17.00
N VAL A 205 8.15 -3.10 16.50
CA VAL A 205 8.35 -4.35 15.75
C VAL A 205 9.59 -5.07 16.27
N LYS A 206 9.40 -6.27 16.76
CA LYS A 206 10.50 -7.22 16.99
C LYS A 206 10.69 -8.02 15.70
N ILE A 207 11.62 -7.58 14.89
CA ILE A 207 12.03 -8.31 13.69
C ILE A 207 13.16 -9.24 14.10
N GLU A 208 13.00 -10.53 13.81
CA GLU A 208 14.04 -11.52 13.99
C GLU A 208 15.18 -11.25 13.00
N GLU A 209 16.41 -11.43 13.45
CA GLU A 209 17.58 -11.29 12.58
C GLU A 209 17.44 -12.20 11.35
N GLY A 210 17.60 -11.61 10.15
CA GLY A 210 17.44 -12.32 8.89
C GLY A 210 16.00 -12.45 8.37
N ASP A 211 15.00 -11.83 9.00
CA ASP A 211 13.63 -11.81 8.46
C ASP A 211 13.55 -10.93 7.21
N ARG A 212 13.48 -11.58 6.05
CA ARG A 212 13.46 -10.96 4.72
C ARG A 212 12.12 -10.34 4.32
N ARG A 213 11.10 -10.44 5.18
CA ARG A 213 9.74 -9.95 4.86
C ARG A 213 9.59 -8.46 5.06
N TYR A 214 10.40 -7.89 5.94
CA TYR A 214 10.24 -6.51 6.37
C TYR A 214 11.39 -5.62 5.89
N ASN A 215 11.03 -4.56 5.18
CA ASN A 215 11.89 -3.42 4.92
C ASN A 215 11.62 -2.37 5.97
N VAL A 216 12.60 -2.03 6.78
CA VAL A 216 12.45 -1.07 7.86
C VAL A 216 13.15 0.22 7.46
N ALA A 217 12.37 1.29 7.33
CA ALA A 217 12.94 2.61 7.11
C ALA A 217 13.66 3.10 8.38
N PRO A 218 14.78 3.81 8.25
CA PRO A 218 15.37 4.53 9.36
C PRO A 218 14.33 5.41 10.05
N ARG A 219 14.43 5.51 11.36
CA ARG A 219 13.46 6.29 12.12
C ARG A 219 13.60 7.77 11.83
N GLN A 220 12.49 8.43 11.51
CA GLN A 220 12.46 9.89 11.38
C GLN A 220 12.23 10.54 12.75
N GLU A 221 13.21 11.32 13.20
CA GLU A 221 13.17 11.96 14.51
C GLU A 221 12.65 13.40 14.48
N SER A 222 12.49 13.97 13.28
CA SER A 222 12.01 15.34 13.09
C SER A 222 10.60 15.39 12.52
N LYS A 223 9.80 16.37 12.92
CA LYS A 223 8.52 16.64 12.28
C LYS A 223 8.74 17.22 10.87
N LEU A 224 7.84 16.93 9.96
CA LEU A 224 7.87 17.46 8.59
C LEU A 224 7.86 19.00 8.57
N GLU A 225 7.04 19.64 9.39
CA GLU A 225 6.95 21.09 9.48
C GLU A 225 8.24 21.74 10.03
N THR A 226 9.04 20.99 10.80
CA THR A 226 10.30 21.50 11.37
C THR A 226 11.41 21.50 10.33
N GLU A 227 11.54 20.41 9.56
CA GLU A 227 12.58 20.31 8.50
C GLU A 227 12.16 21.01 7.21
N HIS A 228 10.85 21.05 6.93
CA HIS A 228 10.28 21.62 5.71
C HIS A 228 9.11 22.54 6.04
N PRO A 229 9.34 23.73 6.66
CA PRO A 229 8.27 24.61 7.15
C PRO A 229 7.29 25.07 6.07
N ASP A 230 7.76 25.19 4.81
CA ASP A 230 6.92 25.60 3.68
C ASP A 230 6.16 24.44 3.03
N PHE A 231 6.35 23.20 3.51
CA PHE A 231 5.82 22.01 2.84
C PHE A 231 4.28 21.97 2.84
N ILE A 232 3.67 22.45 3.93
CA ILE A 232 2.18 22.48 4.05
C ILE A 232 1.57 23.36 2.96
N ALA A 233 2.22 24.48 2.61
CA ALA A 233 1.77 25.34 1.52
C ALA A 233 1.91 24.67 0.13
N LYS A 234 2.80 23.68 0.01
CA LYS A 234 3.08 22.92 -1.22
C LYS A 234 2.28 21.63 -1.35
N LEU A 235 1.33 21.36 -0.46
CA LEU A 235 0.52 20.12 -0.51
C LEU A 235 -0.31 19.98 -1.78
N ALA A 236 -0.74 21.08 -2.38
CA ALA A 236 -1.44 21.07 -3.66
C ALA A 236 -0.49 20.64 -4.79
N ASP A 237 0.78 21.05 -4.71
CA ASP A 237 1.80 20.70 -5.72
C ASP A 237 2.10 19.21 -5.72
N VAL A 238 2.10 18.54 -4.55
CA VAL A 238 2.28 17.07 -4.44
C VAL A 238 1.25 16.32 -5.29
N GLN A 239 0.00 16.78 -5.32
CA GLN A 239 -1.03 16.15 -6.13
C GLN A 239 -0.90 16.50 -7.63
N ALA A 240 -0.38 17.68 -7.94
CA ALA A 240 -0.13 18.09 -9.32
C ALA A 240 1.10 17.41 -9.95
N GLU A 241 2.01 16.91 -9.13
CA GLU A 241 3.19 16.15 -9.55
C GLU A 241 2.87 14.70 -9.92
N LEU A 242 1.76 14.15 -9.44
CA LEU A 242 1.32 12.77 -9.71
C LEU A 242 0.63 12.66 -11.08
#